data_2b297ac812550ba9eec231f3d26da62d
#
_entry.id   2b297ac812550ba9eec231f3d26da62d
#
_cell.length_a   1.000
_cell.length_b   1.000
_cell.length_c   1.000
_cell.angle_alpha   90.00
_cell.angle_beta   90.00
_cell.angle_gamma   90.00
#
_symmetry.space_group_name_H-M   'P 1'
#
loop_
_entity.id
_entity.type
_entity.pdbx_description
1 polymer ?
#
loop_
_entity_poly.entity_id
_entity_poly.type
_entity_poly.pdbx_seq_one_letter_code
_entity_poly.pdbx_strand_id
1 'polypeptide(L)'
;MAANKPSKEAILAAFFDEGNYSPLFTDGAVSAAFGCANGQSVYAVYQNGEPVGAADLDKTTRVLKMAAETGNPVVTFYNSTGAKLEGGLELLNANSRLTAEIARISGVVPQVAVVTGTCAGTSAVQAAAADVCIMAADAELFLTAPFNAEDKVKAAGSAEFAAKAGVAAIVEEDAVKAA
;
A
#
# COMPACT_ATOMS: atom_id res chain seq x y z
N MET A 1 13.01 -16.17 14.10
CA MET A 1 13.16 -16.56 12.67
C MET A 1 12.41 -15.52 11.90
N ALA A 2 13.05 -14.76 11.00
CA ALA A 2 12.32 -13.85 10.11
C ALA A 2 11.44 -14.72 9.21
N ALA A 3 10.13 -14.57 9.31
CA ALA A 3 9.21 -15.21 8.39
C ALA A 3 9.63 -14.82 6.97
N ASN A 4 9.76 -15.80 6.09
CA ASN A 4 10.11 -15.56 4.70
C ASN A 4 8.91 -14.82 4.08
N LYS A 5 8.98 -13.49 4.03
CA LYS A 5 7.90 -12.68 3.46
C LYS A 5 7.74 -13.07 1.99
N PRO A 6 6.49 -13.26 1.52
CA PRO A 6 6.24 -13.66 0.14
C PRO A 6 6.82 -12.62 -0.84
N SER A 7 7.31 -13.08 -1.98
CA SER A 7 7.83 -12.20 -3.02
C SER A 7 6.70 -11.41 -3.68
N LYS A 8 7.06 -10.31 -4.35
CA LYS A 8 6.12 -9.53 -5.18
C LYS A 8 5.36 -10.42 -6.16
N GLU A 9 6.10 -11.31 -6.83
CA GLU A 9 5.53 -12.22 -7.82
C GLU A 9 4.52 -13.18 -7.20
N ALA A 10 4.77 -13.68 -5.99
CA ALA A 10 3.83 -14.55 -5.27
C ALA A 10 2.53 -13.81 -4.90
N ILE A 11 2.65 -12.56 -4.42
CA ILE A 11 1.49 -11.73 -4.08
C ILE A 11 0.67 -11.38 -5.32
N LEU A 12 1.32 -10.89 -6.39
CA LEU A 12 0.61 -10.52 -7.61
C LEU A 12 0.00 -11.74 -8.32
N ALA A 13 0.68 -12.91 -8.29
CA ALA A 13 0.13 -14.15 -8.84
C ALA A 13 -1.08 -14.67 -8.05
N ALA A 14 -1.13 -14.43 -6.73
CA ALA A 14 -2.30 -14.77 -5.92
C ALA A 14 -3.46 -13.79 -6.14
N PHE A 15 -3.15 -12.52 -6.40
CA PHE A 15 -4.13 -11.46 -6.57
C PHE A 15 -4.82 -11.48 -7.94
N PHE A 16 -4.05 -11.67 -9.03
CA PHE A 16 -4.61 -11.67 -10.38
C PHE A 16 -5.08 -13.05 -10.83
N ASP A 17 -6.17 -13.08 -11.57
CA ASP A 17 -6.75 -14.30 -12.14
C ASP A 17 -5.70 -15.05 -12.98
N GLU A 18 -5.49 -16.34 -12.66
CA GLU A 18 -4.47 -17.18 -13.31
C GLU A 18 -3.04 -16.60 -13.25
N GLY A 19 -2.78 -15.61 -12.39
CA GLY A 19 -1.51 -14.90 -12.31
C GLY A 19 -1.19 -14.02 -13.54
N ASN A 20 -2.18 -13.70 -14.36
CA ASN A 20 -2.01 -12.93 -15.60
C ASN A 20 -2.21 -11.44 -15.38
N TYR A 21 -1.18 -10.65 -15.62
CA TYR A 21 -1.24 -9.19 -15.56
C TYR A 21 -0.26 -8.53 -16.53
N SER A 22 -0.56 -7.30 -16.91
CA SER A 22 0.31 -6.45 -17.72
C SER A 22 1.08 -5.49 -16.81
N PRO A 23 2.43 -5.55 -16.76
CA PRO A 23 3.20 -4.61 -15.96
C PRO A 23 3.12 -3.20 -16.57
N LEU A 24 2.91 -2.20 -15.73
CA LEU A 24 2.89 -0.77 -16.10
C LEU A 24 4.20 -0.08 -15.71
N PHE A 25 4.69 -0.34 -14.50
CA PHE A 25 5.96 0.12 -13.97
C PHE A 25 6.64 -1.02 -13.23
N THR A 26 7.94 -1.22 -13.46
CA THR A 26 8.70 -2.34 -12.91
C THR A 26 9.95 -1.95 -12.14
N ASP A 27 10.42 -0.72 -12.29
CA ASP A 27 11.65 -0.19 -11.69
C ASP A 27 11.41 0.51 -10.35
N GLY A 28 12.44 0.62 -9.52
CA GLY A 28 12.43 1.34 -8.23
C GLY A 28 11.71 0.60 -7.11
N ALA A 29 11.34 1.35 -6.07
CA ALA A 29 10.68 0.84 -4.88
C ALA A 29 9.18 0.55 -5.09
N VAL A 30 8.58 1.09 -6.15
CA VAL A 30 7.18 0.90 -6.51
C VAL A 30 7.06 0.29 -7.89
N SER A 31 6.29 -0.79 -7.98
CA SER A 31 5.85 -1.41 -9.22
C SER A 31 4.34 -1.23 -9.39
N ALA A 32 3.85 -1.30 -10.62
CA ALA A 32 2.41 -1.29 -10.89
C ALA A 32 2.07 -2.23 -12.03
N ALA A 33 0.86 -2.76 -11.97
CA ALA A 33 0.31 -3.70 -12.94
C ALA A 33 -1.17 -3.43 -13.19
N PHE A 34 -1.68 -3.95 -14.30
CA PHE A 34 -3.09 -3.97 -14.64
C PHE A 34 -3.47 -5.37 -15.06
N GLY A 35 -4.58 -5.88 -14.57
CA GLY A 35 -5.07 -7.22 -14.89
C GLY A 35 -6.50 -7.41 -14.41
N CYS A 36 -6.95 -8.66 -14.36
CA CYS A 36 -8.24 -9.03 -13.81
C CYS A 36 -8.07 -9.71 -12.45
N ALA A 37 -8.95 -9.40 -11.51
CA ALA A 37 -9.11 -10.10 -10.24
C ALA A 37 -10.60 -10.45 -10.08
N ASN A 38 -10.92 -11.72 -9.92
CA ASN A 38 -12.30 -12.22 -9.90
C ASN A 38 -13.12 -11.75 -11.11
N GLY A 39 -12.52 -11.72 -12.30
CA GLY A 39 -13.15 -11.29 -13.54
C GLY A 39 -13.33 -9.78 -13.69
N GLN A 40 -12.89 -8.96 -12.75
CA GLN A 40 -12.95 -7.51 -12.82
C GLN A 40 -11.57 -6.91 -13.12
N SER A 41 -11.53 -5.96 -14.06
CA SER A 41 -10.30 -5.21 -14.34
C SER A 41 -9.91 -4.34 -13.16
N VAL A 42 -8.64 -4.37 -12.77
CA VAL A 42 -8.12 -3.68 -11.58
C VAL A 42 -6.69 -3.22 -11.79
N TYR A 43 -6.35 -2.08 -11.23
CA TYR A 43 -4.98 -1.61 -11.10
C TYR A 43 -4.38 -2.08 -9.78
N ALA A 44 -3.15 -2.56 -9.82
CA ALA A 44 -2.38 -2.91 -8.63
C ALA A 44 -1.12 -2.05 -8.54
N VAL A 45 -0.85 -1.51 -7.35
CA VAL A 45 0.41 -0.83 -7.01
C VAL A 45 1.07 -1.63 -5.90
N TYR A 46 2.36 -1.92 -6.03
CA TYR A 46 3.10 -2.74 -5.08
C TYR A 46 4.38 -2.04 -4.61
N GLN A 47 4.54 -1.92 -3.29
CA GLN A 47 5.76 -1.44 -2.63
C GLN A 47 6.61 -2.64 -2.19
N ASN A 48 7.90 -2.63 -2.50
CA ASN A 48 8.79 -3.78 -2.36
C ASN A 48 9.54 -3.88 -1.02
N GLY A 49 9.18 -3.08 -0.03
CA GLY A 49 9.83 -3.05 1.30
C GLY A 49 10.90 -1.97 1.45
N GLU A 50 11.33 -1.35 0.36
CA GLU A 50 12.32 -0.28 0.39
C GLU A 50 11.71 1.10 0.67
N PRO A 51 12.53 2.07 1.10
CA PRO A 51 12.08 3.46 1.20
C PRO A 51 11.65 4.00 -0.17
N VAL A 52 10.53 4.72 -0.20
CA VAL A 52 9.98 5.31 -1.43
C VAL A 52 10.55 6.69 -1.72
N GLY A 53 10.88 6.96 -2.98
CA GLY A 53 11.32 8.26 -3.47
C GLY A 53 10.20 9.03 -4.17
N ALA A 54 10.48 10.28 -4.58
CA ALA A 54 9.52 11.13 -5.29
C ALA A 54 9.02 10.48 -6.59
N ALA A 55 9.92 9.90 -7.38
CA ALA A 55 9.56 9.19 -8.61
C ALA A 55 8.63 7.99 -8.38
N ASP A 56 8.80 7.26 -7.27
CA ASP A 56 7.95 6.13 -6.91
C ASP A 56 6.53 6.60 -6.54
N LEU A 57 6.41 7.71 -5.80
CA LEU A 57 5.13 8.33 -5.46
C LEU A 57 4.42 8.89 -6.69
N ASP A 58 5.17 9.46 -7.63
CA ASP A 58 4.60 9.94 -8.90
C ASP A 58 4.08 8.80 -9.78
N LYS A 59 4.72 7.62 -9.78
CA LYS A 59 4.17 6.41 -10.43
C LYS A 59 2.82 6.03 -9.82
N THR A 60 2.74 5.96 -8.49
CA THR A 60 1.47 5.69 -7.80
C THR A 60 0.40 6.70 -8.18
N THR A 61 0.73 7.99 -8.14
CA THR A 61 -0.20 9.07 -8.53
C THR A 61 -0.71 8.89 -9.98
N ARG A 62 0.16 8.48 -10.91
CA ARG A 62 -0.24 8.21 -12.30
C ARG A 62 -1.19 7.03 -12.40
N VAL A 63 -0.97 5.94 -11.66
CA VAL A 63 -1.87 4.78 -11.63
C VAL A 63 -3.25 5.17 -11.09
N LEU A 64 -3.32 5.96 -10.02
CA LEU A 64 -4.58 6.45 -9.47
C LEU A 64 -5.37 7.29 -10.49
N LYS A 65 -4.68 8.15 -11.27
CA LYS A 65 -5.32 8.90 -12.37
C LYS A 65 -5.85 7.99 -13.45
N MET A 66 -5.07 6.97 -13.88
CA MET A 66 -5.51 5.99 -14.86
C MET A 66 -6.73 5.21 -14.34
N ALA A 67 -6.75 4.82 -13.07
CA ALA A 67 -7.89 4.16 -12.43
C ALA A 67 -9.14 5.03 -12.49
N ALA A 68 -9.04 6.31 -12.13
CA ALA A 68 -10.15 7.26 -12.20
C ALA A 68 -10.65 7.49 -13.63
N GLU A 69 -9.74 7.60 -14.62
CA GLU A 69 -10.08 7.83 -16.03
C GLU A 69 -10.78 6.60 -16.66
N THR A 70 -10.42 5.41 -16.23
CA THR A 70 -10.98 4.16 -16.77
C THR A 70 -12.15 3.60 -15.95
N GLY A 71 -12.42 4.17 -14.76
CA GLY A 71 -13.46 3.71 -13.85
C GLY A 71 -13.16 2.37 -13.17
N ASN A 72 -11.90 1.93 -13.16
CA ASN A 72 -11.49 0.67 -12.57
C ASN A 72 -11.00 0.85 -11.12
N PRO A 73 -11.24 -0.11 -10.23
CA PRO A 73 -10.68 -0.07 -8.87
C PRO A 73 -9.16 -0.10 -8.86
N VAL A 74 -8.59 0.36 -7.74
CA VAL A 74 -7.16 0.29 -7.49
C VAL A 74 -6.88 -0.38 -6.15
N VAL A 75 -5.94 -1.32 -6.15
CA VAL A 75 -5.43 -1.99 -4.95
C VAL A 75 -3.96 -1.59 -4.76
N THR A 76 -3.63 -1.08 -3.57
CA THR A 76 -2.25 -0.71 -3.24
C THR A 76 -1.73 -1.63 -2.14
N PHE A 77 -0.70 -2.40 -2.48
CA PHE A 77 0.04 -3.25 -1.54
C PHE A 77 1.13 -2.43 -0.87
N TYR A 78 0.91 -2.09 0.39
CA TYR A 78 1.81 -1.29 1.20
C TYR A 78 2.85 -2.17 1.89
N ASN A 79 4.11 -1.92 1.56
CA ASN A 79 5.27 -2.48 2.24
C ASN A 79 6.45 -1.53 2.01
N SER A 80 6.66 -0.57 2.92
CA SER A 80 7.75 0.38 2.85
C SER A 80 8.15 0.85 4.24
N THR A 81 9.43 0.97 4.46
CA THR A 81 9.99 1.53 5.71
C THR A 81 9.87 3.05 5.79
N GLY A 82 9.26 3.69 4.80
CA GLY A 82 9.01 5.12 4.78
C GLY A 82 9.62 5.83 3.58
N ALA A 83 9.86 7.12 3.73
CA ALA A 83 10.34 7.98 2.66
C ALA A 83 11.88 8.02 2.60
N LYS A 84 12.46 8.15 1.40
CA LYS A 84 13.89 8.43 1.19
C LYS A 84 14.20 9.85 1.68
N LEU A 85 14.95 9.97 2.78
CA LEU A 85 15.22 11.26 3.43
C LEU A 85 15.97 12.26 2.53
N GLU A 86 16.74 11.76 1.56
CA GLU A 86 17.52 12.59 0.63
C GLU A 86 16.64 13.35 -0.38
N GLY A 87 15.37 12.98 -0.52
CA GLY A 87 14.43 13.58 -1.48
C GLY A 87 13.98 15.01 -1.15
N GLY A 88 14.19 15.46 0.09
CA GLY A 88 13.93 16.83 0.50
C GLY A 88 12.53 17.34 0.11
N LEU A 89 12.49 18.56 -0.45
CA LEU A 89 11.25 19.25 -0.82
C LEU A 89 10.51 18.54 -1.97
N GLU A 90 11.23 17.93 -2.91
CA GLU A 90 10.63 17.19 -4.01
C GLU A 90 9.79 16.02 -3.51
N LEU A 91 10.32 15.29 -2.53
CA LEU A 91 9.61 14.18 -1.89
C LEU A 91 8.34 14.64 -1.16
N LEU A 92 8.41 15.78 -0.43
CA LEU A 92 7.24 16.36 0.22
C LEU A 92 6.17 16.75 -0.80
N ASN A 93 6.56 17.36 -1.92
CA ASN A 93 5.65 17.71 -3.00
C ASN A 93 5.01 16.47 -3.63
N ALA A 94 5.77 15.40 -3.88
CA ALA A 94 5.25 14.16 -4.43
C ALA A 94 4.26 13.48 -3.45
N ASN A 95 4.57 13.45 -2.15
CA ASN A 95 3.65 12.98 -1.12
C ASN A 95 2.34 13.78 -1.09
N SER A 96 2.43 15.10 -1.17
CA SER A 96 1.26 15.98 -1.19
C SER A 96 0.39 15.72 -2.41
N ARG A 97 1.00 15.57 -3.60
CA ARG A 97 0.27 15.23 -4.84
C ARG A 97 -0.43 13.88 -4.73
N LEU A 98 0.26 12.85 -4.22
CA LEU A 98 -0.32 11.53 -4.05
C LEU A 98 -1.49 11.55 -3.06
N THR A 99 -1.32 12.18 -1.89
CA THR A 99 -2.39 12.27 -0.89
C THR A 99 -3.60 13.05 -1.42
N ALA A 100 -3.36 14.14 -2.15
CA ALA A 100 -4.43 14.89 -2.81
C ALA A 100 -5.16 14.05 -3.88
N GLU A 101 -4.44 13.21 -4.62
CA GLU A 101 -5.04 12.34 -5.63
C GLU A 101 -5.89 11.24 -4.99
N ILE A 102 -5.44 10.62 -3.91
CA ILE A 102 -6.22 9.65 -3.12
C ILE A 102 -7.54 10.28 -2.67
N ALA A 103 -7.48 11.49 -2.12
CA ALA A 103 -8.68 12.21 -1.68
C ALA A 103 -9.59 12.59 -2.86
N ARG A 104 -9.01 13.00 -4.00
CA ARG A 104 -9.76 13.41 -5.19
C ARG A 104 -10.57 12.27 -5.80
N ILE A 105 -10.03 11.05 -5.80
CA ILE A 105 -10.71 9.88 -6.39
C ILE A 105 -11.56 9.10 -5.38
N SER A 106 -11.60 9.53 -4.12
CA SER A 106 -12.49 8.94 -3.11
C SER A 106 -13.96 9.07 -3.54
N GLY A 107 -14.67 7.94 -3.56
CA GLY A 107 -16.03 7.88 -4.07
C GLY A 107 -16.15 7.89 -5.61
N VAL A 108 -15.05 7.99 -6.35
CA VAL A 108 -15.03 7.90 -7.83
C VAL A 108 -14.73 6.46 -8.27
N VAL A 109 -13.68 5.87 -7.73
CA VAL A 109 -13.34 4.45 -7.91
C VAL A 109 -13.01 3.82 -6.57
N PRO A 110 -13.28 2.51 -6.37
CA PRO A 110 -12.89 1.81 -5.15
C PRO A 110 -11.37 1.83 -4.95
N GLN A 111 -10.93 2.16 -3.74
CA GLN A 111 -9.54 2.15 -3.30
C GLN A 111 -9.38 1.13 -2.18
N VAL A 112 -8.55 0.11 -2.39
CA VAL A 112 -8.25 -0.90 -1.38
C VAL A 112 -6.78 -0.81 -1.00
N ALA A 113 -6.51 -0.73 0.29
CA ALA A 113 -5.17 -0.82 0.85
C ALA A 113 -4.94 -2.22 1.41
N VAL A 114 -3.86 -2.87 1.01
CA VAL A 114 -3.42 -4.16 1.55
C VAL A 114 -2.05 -3.97 2.17
N VAL A 115 -1.95 -4.04 3.49
CA VAL A 115 -0.68 -3.89 4.20
C VAL A 115 -0.03 -5.25 4.36
N THR A 116 1.02 -5.48 3.57
CA THR A 116 1.72 -6.79 3.48
C THR A 116 3.03 -6.82 4.26
N GLY A 117 3.41 -5.70 4.84
CA GLY A 117 4.64 -5.58 5.62
C GLY A 117 4.63 -4.31 6.45
N THR A 118 5.76 -3.60 6.51
CA THR A 118 5.81 -2.32 7.21
C THR A 118 5.13 -1.23 6.38
N CYS A 119 4.23 -0.48 7.01
CA CYS A 119 3.57 0.68 6.43
C CYS A 119 3.77 1.88 7.36
N ALA A 120 4.79 2.67 7.08
CA ALA A 120 5.28 3.70 7.98
C ALA A 120 5.09 5.12 7.41
N GLY A 121 4.92 6.10 8.31
CA GLY A 121 4.87 7.52 7.96
C GLY A 121 3.62 7.88 7.15
N THR A 122 3.79 8.68 6.10
CA THR A 122 2.68 9.13 5.25
C THR A 122 1.97 7.99 4.52
N SER A 123 2.65 6.88 4.23
CA SER A 123 2.02 5.68 3.66
C SER A 123 0.93 5.11 4.58
N ALA A 124 1.10 5.20 5.90
CA ALA A 124 0.07 4.78 6.85
C ALA A 124 -1.19 5.66 6.77
N VAL A 125 -1.03 6.97 6.56
CA VAL A 125 -2.16 7.88 6.34
C VAL A 125 -2.87 7.55 5.02
N GLN A 126 -2.10 7.27 3.97
CA GLN A 126 -2.62 6.91 2.66
C GLN A 126 -3.38 5.58 2.69
N ALA A 127 -2.85 4.57 3.39
CA ALA A 127 -3.52 3.29 3.59
C ALA A 127 -4.82 3.43 4.39
N ALA A 128 -4.81 4.25 5.44
CA ALA A 128 -5.99 4.52 6.27
C ALA A 128 -7.07 5.37 5.55
N ALA A 129 -6.69 6.08 4.48
CA ALA A 129 -7.62 6.87 3.66
C ALA A 129 -8.29 6.06 2.55
N ALA A 130 -7.91 4.81 2.33
CA ALA A 130 -8.58 3.91 1.40
C ALA A 130 -9.98 3.52 1.88
N ASP A 131 -10.86 3.09 0.97
CA ASP A 131 -12.22 2.66 1.32
C ASP A 131 -12.21 1.39 2.18
N VAL A 132 -11.23 0.51 1.95
CA VAL A 132 -11.00 -0.69 2.75
C VAL A 132 -9.51 -0.84 3.01
N CYS A 133 -9.13 -1.12 4.25
CA CYS A 133 -7.77 -1.48 4.64
C CYS A 133 -7.74 -2.92 5.15
N ILE A 134 -6.93 -3.76 4.51
CA ILE A 134 -6.68 -5.16 4.86
C ILE A 134 -5.23 -5.25 5.35
N MET A 135 -4.97 -6.01 6.40
CA MET A 135 -3.62 -6.19 6.92
C MET A 135 -3.28 -7.67 7.05
N ALA A 136 -2.04 -8.03 6.71
CA ALA A 136 -1.46 -9.29 7.14
C ALA A 136 -1.20 -9.25 8.65
N ALA A 137 -1.35 -10.37 9.35
CA ALA A 137 -1.23 -10.44 10.82
C ALA A 137 0.17 -10.04 11.33
N ASP A 138 1.21 -10.24 10.51
CA ASP A 138 2.59 -9.86 10.80
C ASP A 138 2.99 -8.48 10.24
N ALA A 139 2.04 -7.77 9.63
CA ALA A 139 2.25 -6.42 9.10
C ALA A 139 2.16 -5.35 10.20
N GLU A 140 2.78 -4.21 9.93
CA GLU A 140 2.80 -3.06 10.83
C GLU A 140 2.28 -1.81 10.11
N LEU A 141 1.46 -1.02 10.80
CA LEU A 141 0.92 0.24 10.29
C LEU A 141 1.06 1.33 11.37
N PHE A 142 1.88 2.35 11.12
CA PHE A 142 2.09 3.44 12.07
C PHE A 142 2.55 4.73 11.37
N LEU A 143 2.08 5.86 11.87
CA LEU A 143 2.57 7.18 11.43
C LEU A 143 3.94 7.48 12.05
N THR A 144 4.07 7.29 13.35
CA THR A 144 5.32 7.45 14.09
C THR A 144 5.70 6.10 14.68
N ALA A 145 6.96 5.70 14.50
CA ALA A 145 7.44 4.42 15.00
C ALA A 145 7.18 4.26 16.51
N PRO A 146 6.58 3.14 16.96
CA PRO A 146 6.17 2.96 18.35
C PRO A 146 7.31 3.10 19.38
N PHE A 147 8.54 2.80 18.96
CA PHE A 147 9.72 2.92 19.84
C PHE A 147 10.13 4.37 20.11
N ASN A 148 9.62 5.35 19.35
CA ASN A 148 9.86 6.78 19.57
C ASN A 148 8.82 7.42 20.47
N ALA A 149 7.74 6.72 20.85
CA ALA A 149 6.73 7.25 21.76
C ALA A 149 7.22 7.22 23.22
N GLU A 150 6.92 8.26 23.99
CA GLU A 150 7.24 8.31 25.43
C GLU A 150 6.53 7.19 26.18
N ASP A 151 5.24 6.99 25.90
CA ASP A 151 4.44 5.87 26.41
C ASP A 151 4.42 4.74 25.39
N LYS A 152 5.37 3.82 25.50
CA LYS A 152 5.51 2.70 24.58
C LYS A 152 4.40 1.67 24.78
N VAL A 153 3.41 1.70 23.92
CA VAL A 153 2.45 0.62 23.77
C VAL A 153 3.07 -0.43 22.85
N LYS A 154 3.47 -1.58 23.41
CA LYS A 154 4.16 -2.66 22.66
C LYS A 154 3.40 -3.13 21.43
N ALA A 155 2.08 -3.05 21.44
CA ALA A 155 1.21 -3.46 20.35
C ALA A 155 0.89 -2.33 19.35
N ALA A 156 1.33 -1.09 19.62
CA ALA A 156 1.05 0.04 18.73
C ALA A 156 1.68 -0.23 17.35
N GLY A 157 0.86 -0.10 16.30
CA GLY A 157 1.25 -0.41 14.93
C GLY A 157 0.98 -1.84 14.49
N SER A 158 0.67 -2.78 15.39
CA SER A 158 0.30 -4.15 15.00
C SER A 158 -1.05 -4.20 14.27
N ALA A 159 -1.25 -5.26 13.46
CA ALA A 159 -2.51 -5.48 12.77
C ALA A 159 -3.70 -5.61 13.75
N GLU A 160 -3.50 -6.27 14.89
CA GLU A 160 -4.51 -6.38 15.95
C GLU A 160 -4.89 -5.01 16.52
N PHE A 161 -3.90 -4.14 16.76
CA PHE A 161 -4.14 -2.79 17.25
C PHE A 161 -4.88 -1.94 16.20
N ALA A 162 -4.47 -2.02 14.93
CA ALA A 162 -5.13 -1.32 13.83
C ALA A 162 -6.59 -1.76 13.64
N ALA A 163 -6.88 -3.07 13.80
CA ALA A 163 -8.25 -3.59 13.75
C ALA A 163 -9.09 -3.08 14.93
N LYS A 164 -8.56 -3.09 16.15
CA LYS A 164 -9.24 -2.54 17.33
C LYS A 164 -9.50 -1.04 17.22
N ALA A 165 -8.61 -0.30 16.57
CA ALA A 165 -8.76 1.12 16.30
C ALA A 165 -9.72 1.42 15.14
N GLY A 166 -10.20 0.41 14.41
CA GLY A 166 -11.10 0.57 13.28
C GLY A 166 -10.41 1.03 11.98
N VAL A 167 -9.08 0.97 11.92
CA VAL A 167 -8.31 1.31 10.71
C VAL A 167 -8.24 0.11 9.77
N ALA A 168 -7.88 -1.07 10.28
CA ALA A 168 -7.93 -2.30 9.49
C ALA A 168 -9.33 -2.92 9.59
N ALA A 169 -9.99 -3.08 8.45
CA ALA A 169 -11.30 -3.73 8.35
C ALA A 169 -11.17 -5.26 8.45
N ILE A 170 -10.07 -5.81 7.93
CA ILE A 170 -9.80 -7.25 7.86
C ILE A 170 -8.33 -7.48 8.25
N VAL A 171 -8.09 -8.56 9.02
CA VAL A 171 -6.74 -9.06 9.30
C VAL A 171 -6.67 -10.51 8.85
N GLU A 172 -5.75 -10.81 7.94
CA GLU A 172 -5.51 -12.13 7.37
C GLU A 172 -4.22 -12.75 7.94
N GLU A 173 -4.10 -14.08 7.87
CA GLU A 173 -2.97 -14.80 8.46
C GLU A 173 -1.62 -14.36 7.88
N ASP A 174 -1.58 -14.08 6.56
CA ASP A 174 -0.37 -13.66 5.86
C ASP A 174 -0.68 -12.75 4.66
N ALA A 175 0.38 -12.22 4.04
CA ALA A 175 0.28 -11.28 2.93
C ALA A 175 -0.32 -11.88 1.65
N VAL A 176 -0.24 -13.20 1.42
CA VAL A 176 -0.82 -13.87 0.25
C VAL A 176 -2.32 -14.01 0.41
N LYS A 177 -2.80 -14.32 1.63
CA LYS A 177 -4.24 -14.37 1.93
C LYS A 177 -4.88 -12.97 1.95
N ALA A 178 -4.10 -11.96 2.31
CA ALA A 178 -4.56 -10.57 2.30
C ALA A 178 -4.71 -10.01 0.87
N ALA A 179 -3.98 -10.58 -0.11
CA ALA A 179 -4.08 -10.23 -1.53
C ALA A 179 -5.31 -10.85 -2.19
#